data_f4212aabf6eb6b3ea1ffc02c71943d2f
#
_entry.id   f4212aabf6eb6b3ea1ffc02c71943d2f
#
_cell.length_a   1.000
_cell.length_b   1.000
_cell.length_c   1.000
_cell.angle_alpha   90.00
_cell.angle_beta   90.00
_cell.angle_gamma   90.00
#
_symmetry.space_group_name_H-M   'P 1'
#
loop_
_entity.id
_entity.type
_entity.pdbx_description
1 polymer ?
#
loop_
_entity_poly.entity_id
_entity_poly.type
_entity_poly.pdbx_seq_one_letter_code
_entity_poly.pdbx_strand_id
1 'polypeptide(L)'
;MLFKFLKSTLHLDVVTYRKEVLELHPIDHTHKFIPKWFKKTPSNISKTPVPQGSLRTCTGIRDIFNTGITIPNWSDFVIYKDQDKKNIVVKYSDNQTQVDFHDAEQWKLYLDDDKYFHFKIVAPWSLRCKQDVKFLFTGFHWGLNPFMIHIPSGIMRFNLQDSCHINAFIQPGDFKEVMFLAGKPIAQLLPLTEKKLKLHYHLEKYEDFDHISKKFSLYFINRFNRITKDNKRK
;
A
#
# COMPACT_ATOMS: atom_id res chain seq x y z
N MET A 1 -17.36 35.17 -15.44
CA MET A 1 -15.90 34.99 -15.55
C MET A 1 -15.49 33.87 -14.60
N LEU A 2 -15.41 32.60 -15.09
CA LEU A 2 -15.01 31.46 -14.28
C LEU A 2 -13.48 31.51 -14.14
N PHE A 3 -12.98 31.91 -12.98
CA PHE A 3 -11.59 31.64 -12.60
C PHE A 3 -11.43 30.12 -12.51
N LYS A 4 -10.86 29.50 -13.54
CA LYS A 4 -10.25 28.17 -13.40
C LYS A 4 -9.09 28.35 -12.41
N PHE A 5 -9.35 28.09 -11.13
CA PHE A 5 -8.27 27.90 -10.16
C PHE A 5 -7.35 26.83 -10.72
N LEU A 6 -6.16 27.22 -11.13
CA LEU A 6 -5.10 26.29 -11.49
C LEU A 6 -4.87 25.41 -10.26
N LYS A 7 -5.34 24.18 -10.28
CA LYS A 7 -5.12 23.24 -9.19
C LYS A 7 -3.61 23.14 -8.99
N SER A 8 -3.11 23.60 -7.85
CA SER A 8 -1.69 23.51 -7.53
C SER A 8 -1.24 22.05 -7.58
N THR A 9 0.01 21.82 -7.95
CA THR A 9 0.56 20.47 -8.10
C THR A 9 1.12 19.95 -6.78
N LEU A 10 0.83 18.71 -6.47
CA LEU A 10 1.46 17.94 -5.41
C LEU A 10 2.59 17.11 -6.02
N HIS A 11 3.82 17.35 -5.59
CA HIS A 11 4.99 16.63 -6.04
C HIS A 11 5.33 15.51 -5.05
N LEU A 12 5.49 14.29 -5.55
CA LEU A 12 5.88 13.11 -4.78
C LEU A 12 7.09 12.46 -5.44
N ASP A 13 8.20 12.40 -4.73
CA ASP A 13 9.38 11.67 -5.13
C ASP A 13 9.20 10.19 -4.79
N VAL A 14 9.38 9.33 -5.78
CA VAL A 14 9.31 7.87 -5.68
C VAL A 14 10.73 7.34 -5.86
N VAL A 15 11.33 6.90 -4.77
CA VAL A 15 12.75 6.58 -4.70
C VAL A 15 12.93 5.10 -4.45
N THR A 16 13.87 4.47 -5.15
CA THR A 16 14.31 3.10 -4.91
C THR A 16 15.80 2.96 -5.21
N TYR A 17 16.43 1.97 -4.63
CA TYR A 17 17.80 1.57 -4.97
C TYR A 17 17.84 0.38 -5.95
N ARG A 18 16.67 -0.17 -6.32
CA ARG A 18 16.52 -1.35 -7.16
C ARG A 18 16.08 -0.94 -8.56
N LYS A 19 17.01 -1.00 -9.51
CA LYS A 19 16.77 -0.62 -10.90
C LYS A 19 15.66 -1.47 -11.54
N GLU A 20 15.70 -2.78 -11.34
CA GLU A 20 14.73 -3.74 -11.88
C GLU A 20 13.30 -3.47 -11.38
N VAL A 21 13.15 -3.05 -10.12
CA VAL A 21 11.83 -2.72 -9.55
C VAL A 21 11.29 -1.44 -10.17
N LEU A 22 12.16 -0.45 -10.39
CA LEU A 22 11.79 0.81 -11.03
C LEU A 22 11.34 0.60 -12.49
N GLU A 23 12.01 -0.29 -13.22
CA GLU A 23 11.73 -0.53 -14.63
C GLU A 23 10.53 -1.45 -14.87
N LEU A 24 10.38 -2.49 -14.04
CA LEU A 24 9.39 -3.55 -14.28
C LEU A 24 8.09 -3.35 -13.49
N HIS A 25 8.17 -2.87 -12.24
CA HIS A 25 7.04 -2.82 -11.32
C HIS A 25 7.01 -1.50 -10.53
N PRO A 26 7.05 -0.32 -11.18
CA PRO A 26 7.07 0.95 -10.49
C PRO A 26 5.74 1.21 -9.76
N ILE A 27 5.83 1.93 -8.63
CA ILE A 27 4.67 2.63 -8.09
C ILE A 27 4.19 3.61 -9.16
N ASP A 28 2.88 3.62 -9.46
CA ASP A 28 2.34 4.51 -10.48
C ASP A 28 0.90 4.92 -10.13
N HIS A 29 0.35 5.83 -10.93
CA HIS A 29 -1.04 6.27 -10.81
C HIS A 29 -2.01 5.10 -10.86
N THR A 30 -3.00 5.10 -9.96
CA THR A 30 -3.95 3.99 -9.77
C THR A 30 -4.71 3.63 -11.04
N HIS A 31 -4.98 4.59 -11.93
CA HIS A 31 -5.69 4.31 -13.18
C HIS A 31 -4.96 3.32 -14.11
N LYS A 32 -3.64 3.13 -13.95
CA LYS A 32 -2.87 2.12 -14.69
C LYS A 32 -3.12 0.69 -14.20
N PHE A 33 -3.63 0.54 -12.98
CA PHE A 33 -3.88 -0.74 -12.32
C PHE A 33 -5.37 -1.15 -12.30
N ILE A 34 -6.21 -0.47 -13.08
CA ILE A 34 -7.64 -0.79 -13.15
C ILE A 34 -7.82 -2.26 -13.56
N PRO A 35 -8.53 -3.09 -12.75
CA PRO A 35 -8.69 -4.51 -13.02
C PRO A 35 -9.39 -4.78 -14.35
N LYS A 36 -9.01 -5.89 -15.00
CA LYS A 36 -9.64 -6.30 -16.29
C LYS A 36 -11.14 -6.51 -16.15
N TRP A 37 -11.62 -7.04 -15.03
CA TRP A 37 -13.04 -7.24 -14.79
C TRP A 37 -13.81 -5.92 -14.82
N PHE A 38 -13.28 -4.85 -14.19
CA PHE A 38 -13.92 -3.54 -14.19
C PHE A 38 -13.98 -2.93 -15.60
N LYS A 39 -12.91 -3.07 -16.39
CA LYS A 39 -12.88 -2.61 -17.78
C LYS A 39 -13.89 -3.35 -18.66
N LYS A 40 -14.15 -4.64 -18.39
CA LYS A 40 -15.07 -5.49 -19.13
C LYS A 40 -16.52 -5.38 -18.65
N THR A 41 -16.77 -4.85 -17.46
CA THR A 41 -18.13 -4.66 -16.92
C THR A 41 -18.89 -3.68 -17.80
N PRO A 42 -20.09 -4.02 -18.31
CA PRO A 42 -20.90 -3.10 -19.09
C PRO A 42 -21.37 -1.93 -18.22
N SER A 43 -21.59 -0.76 -18.82
CA SER A 43 -22.05 0.42 -18.09
C SER A 43 -23.47 0.25 -17.55
N ASN A 44 -24.32 -0.44 -18.30
CA ASN A 44 -25.73 -0.68 -17.95
C ASN A 44 -26.03 -2.17 -17.88
N ILE A 45 -26.91 -2.54 -16.95
CA ILE A 45 -27.46 -3.89 -16.84
C ILE A 45 -28.82 -3.89 -17.53
N SER A 46 -28.90 -4.47 -18.73
CA SER A 46 -30.09 -4.39 -19.62
C SER A 46 -31.17 -5.40 -19.32
N LYS A 47 -31.09 -6.19 -18.24
CA LYS A 47 -32.05 -7.27 -17.95
C LYS A 47 -33.35 -6.82 -17.22
N THR A 48 -33.44 -5.54 -16.87
CA THR A 48 -34.60 -4.97 -16.18
C THR A 48 -35.32 -3.96 -17.06
N PRO A 49 -36.66 -3.78 -16.93
CA PRO A 49 -37.41 -2.76 -17.66
C PRO A 49 -36.88 -1.33 -17.43
N VAL A 50 -36.25 -1.09 -16.27
CA VAL A 50 -35.62 0.17 -15.96
C VAL A 50 -34.11 -0.04 -16.06
N PRO A 51 -33.38 0.72 -16.91
CA PRO A 51 -31.95 0.62 -17.04
C PRO A 51 -31.28 0.89 -15.68
N GLN A 52 -30.49 -0.08 -15.19
CA GLN A 52 -29.69 0.07 -13.98
C GLN A 52 -28.22 0.21 -14.33
N GLY A 53 -27.55 1.16 -13.67
CA GLY A 53 -26.11 1.31 -13.77
C GLY A 53 -25.40 0.14 -13.10
N SER A 54 -24.27 -0.28 -13.67
CA SER A 54 -23.37 -1.27 -13.06
C SER A 54 -22.37 -0.60 -12.12
N LEU A 55 -21.52 -1.42 -11.47
CA LEU A 55 -20.37 -0.92 -10.69
C LEU A 55 -19.44 0.02 -11.49
N ARG A 56 -19.40 -0.14 -12.82
CA ARG A 56 -18.61 0.71 -13.72
C ARG A 56 -19.10 2.16 -13.76
N THR A 57 -20.38 2.40 -13.50
CA THR A 57 -20.98 3.75 -13.46
C THR A 57 -20.98 4.35 -12.07
N CYS A 58 -20.62 3.59 -11.03
CA CYS A 58 -20.48 4.10 -9.67
C CYS A 58 -19.34 5.13 -9.59
N THR A 59 -19.68 6.38 -9.31
CA THR A 59 -18.72 7.49 -9.24
C THR A 59 -17.64 7.24 -8.18
N GLY A 60 -18.03 6.76 -6.99
CA GLY A 60 -17.08 6.48 -5.91
C GLY A 60 -16.02 5.43 -6.29
N ILE A 61 -16.40 4.37 -7.01
CA ILE A 61 -15.45 3.35 -7.49
C ILE A 61 -14.55 3.93 -8.58
N ARG A 62 -15.09 4.73 -9.49
CA ARG A 62 -14.32 5.40 -10.53
C ARG A 62 -13.31 6.38 -9.94
N ASP A 63 -13.71 7.11 -8.92
CA ASP A 63 -12.84 8.07 -8.24
C ASP A 63 -11.69 7.39 -7.53
N ILE A 64 -11.91 6.23 -6.89
CA ILE A 64 -10.82 5.42 -6.31
C ILE A 64 -9.79 5.04 -7.37
N PHE A 65 -10.23 4.60 -8.57
CA PHE A 65 -9.29 4.25 -9.64
C PHE A 65 -8.60 5.45 -10.30
N ASN A 66 -9.21 6.63 -10.24
CA ASN A 66 -8.66 7.84 -10.85
C ASN A 66 -7.82 8.68 -9.87
N THR A 67 -7.78 8.30 -8.59
CA THR A 67 -7.12 9.08 -7.55
C THR A 67 -5.93 8.32 -6.96
N GLY A 68 -4.83 9.04 -6.74
CA GLY A 68 -3.67 8.53 -6.03
C GLY A 68 -2.79 7.59 -6.83
N ILE A 69 -2.05 6.79 -6.10
CA ILE A 69 -1.05 5.85 -6.63
C ILE A 69 -1.27 4.46 -6.05
N THR A 70 -0.79 3.47 -6.79
CA THR A 70 -0.83 2.07 -6.40
C THR A 70 0.59 1.53 -6.23
N ILE A 71 0.78 0.77 -5.16
CA ILE A 71 2.00 0.02 -4.89
C ILE A 71 1.77 -1.40 -5.41
N PRO A 72 2.43 -1.79 -6.51
CA PRO A 72 2.39 -3.18 -6.98
C PRO A 72 3.35 -4.04 -6.16
N ASN A 73 3.13 -5.33 -6.17
CA ASN A 73 4.14 -6.28 -5.72
C ASN A 73 5.35 -6.21 -6.66
N TRP A 74 6.55 -6.24 -6.12
CA TRP A 74 7.80 -6.07 -6.88
C TRP A 74 8.54 -7.37 -7.14
N SER A 75 8.14 -8.47 -6.48
CA SER A 75 8.72 -9.79 -6.64
C SER A 75 7.69 -10.86 -6.30
N ASP A 76 7.78 -12.02 -6.93
CA ASP A 76 6.92 -13.14 -6.61
C ASP A 76 7.29 -13.74 -5.26
N PHE A 77 6.31 -13.96 -4.41
CA PHE A 77 6.47 -14.75 -3.20
C PHE A 77 5.20 -15.50 -2.83
N VAL A 78 5.35 -16.58 -2.10
CA VAL A 78 4.24 -17.41 -1.62
C VAL A 78 4.31 -17.52 -0.11
N ILE A 79 3.18 -17.31 0.53
CA ILE A 79 2.97 -17.60 1.95
C ILE A 79 2.18 -18.88 2.03
N TYR A 80 2.67 -19.89 2.73
CA TYR A 80 1.97 -21.15 2.92
C TYR A 80 2.06 -21.62 4.37
N LYS A 81 1.06 -22.41 4.79
CA LYS A 81 1.01 -23.00 6.11
C LYS A 81 1.81 -24.28 6.10
N ASP A 82 2.79 -24.40 6.99
CA ASP A 82 3.50 -25.63 7.22
C ASP A 82 2.54 -26.66 7.84
N GLN A 83 2.37 -27.79 7.15
CA GLN A 83 1.40 -28.80 7.56
C GLN A 83 1.73 -29.42 8.93
N ASP A 84 3.02 -29.50 9.27
CA ASP A 84 3.48 -30.20 10.48
C ASP A 84 3.64 -29.26 11.70
N LYS A 85 3.78 -27.94 11.50
CA LYS A 85 4.23 -27.04 12.55
C LYS A 85 3.27 -25.91 12.93
N LYS A 86 2.10 -25.82 12.35
CA LYS A 86 1.19 -24.64 12.49
C LYS A 86 1.87 -23.29 12.16
N ASN A 87 3.06 -23.30 11.58
CA ASN A 87 3.83 -22.13 11.25
C ASN A 87 3.50 -21.65 9.84
N ILE A 88 3.69 -20.36 9.62
CA ILE A 88 3.68 -19.76 8.29
C ILE A 88 5.11 -19.70 7.75
N VAL A 89 5.26 -20.11 6.51
CA VAL A 89 6.53 -20.10 5.79
C VAL A 89 6.38 -19.22 4.57
N VAL A 90 7.41 -18.44 4.25
CA VAL A 90 7.47 -17.62 3.04
C VAL A 90 8.53 -18.18 2.12
N LYS A 91 8.16 -18.42 0.86
CA LYS A 91 9.09 -18.73 -0.22
C LYS A 91 9.16 -17.53 -1.17
N TYR A 92 10.36 -17.12 -1.51
CA TYR A 92 10.64 -16.03 -2.44
C TYR A 92 11.13 -16.60 -3.77
N SER A 93 10.81 -15.91 -4.86
CA SER A 93 11.41 -16.16 -6.17
C SER A 93 12.82 -15.58 -6.26
N ASP A 94 13.10 -14.54 -5.47
CA ASP A 94 14.41 -13.95 -5.31
C ASP A 94 14.75 -13.83 -3.80
N ASN A 95 16.04 -13.73 -3.48
CA ASN A 95 16.52 -13.61 -2.08
C ASN A 95 16.34 -12.17 -1.53
N GLN A 96 15.67 -11.29 -2.23
CA GLN A 96 15.65 -9.86 -1.92
C GLN A 96 14.32 -9.35 -1.38
N THR A 97 13.24 -10.09 -1.57
CA THR A 97 11.94 -9.71 -0.98
C THR A 97 11.93 -10.05 0.49
N GLN A 98 11.71 -9.06 1.33
CA GLN A 98 11.67 -9.25 2.75
C GLN A 98 10.23 -9.23 3.25
N VAL A 99 9.83 -10.28 3.92
CA VAL A 99 8.62 -10.34 4.73
C VAL A 99 9.07 -10.54 6.17
N ASP A 100 8.78 -9.56 7.00
CA ASP A 100 9.03 -9.63 8.44
C ASP A 100 7.76 -10.13 9.14
N PHE A 101 7.92 -10.98 10.14
CA PHE A 101 6.87 -11.36 11.05
C PHE A 101 6.98 -10.51 12.31
N HIS A 102 5.87 -9.91 12.73
CA HIS A 102 5.80 -9.17 13.96
C HIS A 102 5.37 -10.08 15.11
N ASP A 103 5.85 -9.77 16.32
CA ASP A 103 5.38 -10.43 17.54
C ASP A 103 3.87 -10.22 17.70
N ALA A 104 3.16 -11.31 18.02
CA ALA A 104 1.73 -11.31 18.24
C ALA A 104 1.29 -10.30 19.31
N GLU A 105 2.11 -10.05 20.33
CA GLU A 105 1.85 -9.05 21.37
C GLU A 105 1.58 -7.64 20.83
N GLN A 106 2.09 -7.29 19.64
CA GLN A 106 1.84 -5.97 19.02
C GLN A 106 0.38 -5.80 18.58
N TRP A 107 -0.36 -6.88 18.34
CA TRP A 107 -1.68 -6.86 17.70
C TRP A 107 -2.75 -7.61 18.50
N LYS A 108 -2.39 -8.20 19.61
CA LYS A 108 -3.23 -9.04 20.46
C LYS A 108 -4.57 -8.40 20.84
N LEU A 109 -4.59 -7.08 21.09
CA LEU A 109 -5.82 -6.36 21.41
C LEU A 109 -6.64 -5.97 20.18
N TYR A 110 -6.06 -6.06 18.96
CA TYR A 110 -6.74 -5.72 17.72
C TYR A 110 -7.37 -6.94 17.06
N LEU A 111 -6.65 -8.05 17.00
CA LEU A 111 -7.10 -9.30 16.41
C LEU A 111 -6.72 -10.45 17.33
N ASP A 112 -7.57 -11.49 17.35
CA ASP A 112 -7.35 -12.71 18.08
C ASP A 112 -6.15 -13.47 17.48
N ASP A 113 -5.10 -13.69 18.26
CA ASP A 113 -3.81 -14.25 17.82
C ASP A 113 -3.95 -15.64 17.19
N ASP A 114 -4.93 -16.43 17.66
CA ASP A 114 -5.18 -17.78 17.16
C ASP A 114 -5.82 -17.78 15.75
N LYS A 115 -6.32 -16.62 15.31
CA LYS A 115 -7.12 -16.49 14.10
C LYS A 115 -6.44 -15.68 12.97
N TYR A 116 -5.33 -14.99 13.26
CA TYR A 116 -4.66 -14.15 12.28
C TYR A 116 -3.14 -14.22 12.39
N PHE A 117 -2.48 -14.23 11.24
CA PHE A 117 -1.04 -14.05 11.15
C PHE A 117 -0.74 -12.66 10.64
N HIS A 118 0.08 -11.92 11.39
CA HIS A 118 0.57 -10.63 10.99
C HIS A 118 1.93 -10.74 10.33
N PHE A 119 2.07 -10.12 9.17
CA PHE A 119 3.33 -9.97 8.48
C PHE A 119 3.46 -8.57 7.88
N LYS A 120 4.69 -8.14 7.71
CA LYS A 120 5.03 -6.86 7.11
C LYS A 120 5.83 -7.11 5.83
N ILE A 121 5.33 -6.61 4.70
CA ILE A 121 6.08 -6.61 3.46
C ILE A 121 6.95 -5.37 3.45
N VAL A 122 8.29 -5.56 3.47
CA VAL A 122 9.27 -4.48 3.51
C VAL A 122 9.49 -3.95 2.10
N ALA A 123 8.82 -2.86 1.77
CA ALA A 123 8.87 -2.29 0.44
C ALA A 123 10.24 -1.68 0.11
N PRO A 124 10.78 -1.89 -1.12
CA PRO A 124 12.04 -1.31 -1.58
C PRO A 124 11.86 0.14 -2.05
N TRP A 125 10.83 0.82 -1.56
CA TRP A 125 10.44 2.15 -1.94
C TRP A 125 10.52 3.12 -0.76
N SER A 126 11.03 4.31 -1.02
CA SER A 126 10.95 5.50 -0.17
C SER A 126 10.11 6.54 -0.90
N LEU A 127 9.09 7.06 -0.24
CA LEU A 127 8.24 8.13 -0.77
C LEU A 127 8.54 9.42 -0.01
N ARG A 128 8.82 10.49 -0.74
CA ARG A 128 9.21 11.77 -0.15
C ARG A 128 8.36 12.89 -0.71
N CYS A 129 7.80 13.72 0.16
CA CYS A 129 7.00 14.87 -0.21
C CYS A 129 7.38 16.08 0.66
N LYS A 130 7.75 17.19 0.04
CA LYS A 130 8.06 18.43 0.79
C LYS A 130 6.82 19.11 1.35
N GLN A 131 5.66 18.87 0.72
CA GLN A 131 4.39 19.46 1.12
C GLN A 131 3.77 18.64 2.26
N ASP A 132 3.18 19.32 3.25
CA ASP A 132 2.46 18.64 4.35
C ASP A 132 1.08 18.20 3.87
N VAL A 133 1.04 17.06 3.20
CA VAL A 133 -0.18 16.42 2.72
C VAL A 133 -0.30 15.04 3.35
N LYS A 134 -1.51 14.72 3.82
CA LYS A 134 -1.86 13.41 4.33
C LYS A 134 -2.23 12.50 3.15
N PHE A 135 -1.82 11.24 3.25
CA PHE A 135 -2.22 10.18 2.33
C PHE A 135 -2.96 9.11 3.12
N LEU A 136 -4.15 8.72 2.65
CA LEU A 136 -4.81 7.51 3.12
C LEU A 136 -4.10 6.32 2.46
N PHE A 137 -3.43 5.51 3.27
CA PHE A 137 -2.92 4.20 2.88
C PHE A 137 -4.00 3.15 3.09
N THR A 138 -4.23 2.28 2.12
CA THR A 138 -5.21 1.19 2.21
C THR A 138 -4.81 0.02 1.31
N GLY A 139 -5.35 -1.17 1.57
CA GLY A 139 -5.21 -2.29 0.66
C GLY A 139 -5.86 -2.02 -0.69
N PHE A 140 -5.34 -2.64 -1.75
CA PHE A 140 -5.96 -2.56 -3.07
C PHE A 140 -7.08 -3.62 -3.18
N HIS A 141 -8.22 -3.32 -2.56
CA HIS A 141 -9.33 -4.27 -2.37
C HIS A 141 -9.93 -4.82 -3.66
N TRP A 142 -9.83 -4.08 -4.77
CA TRP A 142 -10.39 -4.47 -6.05
C TRP A 142 -9.53 -5.45 -6.86
N GLY A 143 -8.31 -5.75 -6.43
CA GLY A 143 -7.37 -6.61 -7.15
C GLY A 143 -6.95 -7.88 -6.42
N LEU A 144 -7.03 -7.86 -5.09
CA LEU A 144 -6.73 -9.01 -4.24
C LEU A 144 -8.02 -9.75 -3.84
N ASN A 145 -7.89 -11.02 -3.44
CA ASN A 145 -8.97 -11.71 -2.77
C ASN A 145 -9.20 -11.05 -1.39
N PRO A 146 -10.25 -10.24 -1.20
CA PRO A 146 -10.43 -9.45 0.02
C PRO A 146 -10.71 -10.31 1.26
N PHE A 147 -11.03 -11.60 1.07
CA PHE A 147 -11.38 -12.51 2.15
C PHE A 147 -10.17 -13.18 2.80
N MET A 148 -9.01 -13.14 2.17
CA MET A 148 -7.81 -13.84 2.65
C MET A 148 -6.77 -12.90 3.26
N ILE A 149 -6.67 -11.67 2.78
CA ILE A 149 -5.64 -10.72 3.19
C ILE A 149 -6.31 -9.43 3.62
N HIS A 150 -6.07 -9.04 4.85
CA HIS A 150 -6.49 -7.76 5.39
C HIS A 150 -5.28 -6.82 5.52
N ILE A 151 -5.34 -5.68 4.85
CA ILE A 151 -4.36 -4.61 4.95
C ILE A 151 -5.06 -3.44 5.64
N PRO A 152 -4.74 -3.15 6.91
CA PRO A 152 -5.39 -2.08 7.66
C PRO A 152 -5.07 -0.73 7.05
N SER A 153 -6.07 0.15 7.04
CA SER A 153 -5.89 1.50 6.55
C SER A 153 -5.20 2.38 7.58
N GLY A 154 -4.40 3.34 7.11
CA GLY A 154 -3.70 4.30 7.96
C GLY A 154 -3.46 5.63 7.24
N ILE A 155 -3.04 6.63 7.99
CA ILE A 155 -2.67 7.94 7.46
C ILE A 155 -1.16 8.08 7.44
N MET A 156 -0.61 8.37 6.27
CA MET A 156 0.82 8.59 6.06
C MET A 156 1.10 10.04 5.69
N ARG A 157 2.28 10.53 6.11
CA ARG A 157 2.79 11.87 5.77
C ARG A 157 4.25 11.74 5.32
N PHE A 158 4.48 11.88 4.03
CA PHE A 158 5.81 11.67 3.43
C PHE A 158 6.77 12.86 3.58
N ASN A 159 6.39 13.88 4.30
CA ASN A 159 7.29 14.90 4.84
C ASN A 159 7.86 14.53 6.23
N LEU A 160 7.32 13.49 6.88
CA LEU A 160 7.72 13.05 8.23
C LEU A 160 8.25 11.62 8.28
N GLN A 161 7.90 10.80 7.30
CA GLN A 161 8.30 9.40 7.14
C GLN A 161 8.46 9.11 5.66
N ASP A 162 9.32 8.20 5.29
CA ASP A 162 9.62 7.87 3.90
C ASP A 162 9.26 6.44 3.50
N SER A 163 9.22 5.52 4.46
CA SER A 163 8.93 4.11 4.19
C SER A 163 7.44 3.87 3.94
N CYS A 164 7.15 2.96 3.01
CA CYS A 164 5.79 2.52 2.69
C CYS A 164 5.64 1.01 2.89
N HIS A 165 6.14 0.48 4.02
CA HIS A 165 5.95 -0.93 4.37
C HIS A 165 4.48 -1.27 4.51
N ILE A 166 4.11 -2.49 4.12
CA ILE A 166 2.73 -2.93 4.08
C ILE A 166 2.51 -3.95 5.20
N ASN A 167 1.77 -3.55 6.23
CA ASN A 167 1.28 -4.48 7.24
C ASN A 167 0.08 -5.23 6.69
N ALA A 168 0.08 -6.54 6.82
CA ALA A 168 -0.97 -7.39 6.34
C ALA A 168 -1.28 -8.53 7.33
N PHE A 169 -2.54 -8.91 7.37
CA PHE A 169 -3.03 -10.01 8.19
C PHE A 169 -3.64 -11.06 7.28
N ILE A 170 -3.32 -12.32 7.55
CA ILE A 170 -3.95 -13.47 6.91
C ILE A 170 -4.73 -14.25 7.97
N GLN A 171 -5.99 -14.53 7.68
CA GLN A 171 -6.77 -15.44 8.49
C GLN A 171 -6.28 -16.87 8.26
N PRO A 172 -5.93 -17.61 9.31
CA PRO A 172 -5.33 -18.96 9.18
C PRO A 172 -6.31 -20.04 8.75
N GLY A 173 -7.52 -19.73 8.34
CA GLY A 173 -8.54 -20.70 7.91
C GLY A 173 -8.02 -21.76 6.94
N ASP A 174 -8.81 -22.14 5.96
CA ASP A 174 -8.52 -23.25 5.03
C ASP A 174 -7.55 -22.91 3.89
N PHE A 175 -6.76 -21.84 3.99
CA PHE A 175 -5.80 -21.55 2.93
C PHE A 175 -4.60 -22.51 3.01
N LYS A 176 -4.27 -23.13 1.88
CA LYS A 176 -3.04 -23.89 1.74
C LYS A 176 -1.87 -22.97 1.43
N GLU A 177 -2.08 -22.04 0.51
CA GLU A 177 -1.09 -21.06 0.08
C GLU A 177 -1.74 -19.78 -0.42
N VAL A 178 -1.03 -18.66 -0.31
CA VAL A 178 -1.36 -17.37 -0.88
C VAL A 178 -0.19 -16.87 -1.70
N MET A 179 -0.42 -16.68 -2.99
CA MET A 179 0.60 -16.23 -3.92
C MET A 179 0.51 -14.74 -4.18
N PHE A 180 1.62 -14.06 -4.02
CA PHE A 180 1.80 -12.64 -4.36
C PHE A 180 2.63 -12.55 -5.64
N LEU A 181 1.99 -12.18 -6.73
CA LEU A 181 2.65 -12.08 -8.04
C LEU A 181 3.18 -10.68 -8.28
N ALA A 182 4.38 -10.59 -8.85
CA ALA A 182 5.00 -9.34 -9.27
C ALA A 182 4.09 -8.58 -10.24
N GLY A 183 4.08 -7.25 -10.13
CA GLY A 183 3.22 -6.36 -10.91
C GLY A 183 1.74 -6.33 -10.49
N LYS A 184 1.31 -7.20 -9.55
CA LYS A 184 -0.06 -7.13 -9.03
C LYS A 184 -0.18 -6.06 -7.96
N PRO A 185 -1.26 -5.25 -7.98
CA PRO A 185 -1.46 -4.21 -6.98
C PRO A 185 -1.68 -4.80 -5.59
N ILE A 186 -1.00 -4.27 -4.58
CA ILE A 186 -1.14 -4.68 -3.18
C ILE A 186 -1.83 -3.58 -2.37
N ALA A 187 -1.34 -2.36 -2.47
CA ALA A 187 -1.80 -1.24 -1.67
C ALA A 187 -2.01 0.01 -2.51
N GLN A 188 -2.78 0.93 -1.98
CA GLN A 188 -3.09 2.21 -2.59
C GLN A 188 -2.83 3.36 -1.62
N LEU A 189 -2.37 4.48 -2.15
CA LEU A 189 -2.18 5.74 -1.44
C LEU A 189 -3.03 6.82 -2.09
N LEU A 190 -4.01 7.34 -1.36
CA LEU A 190 -4.92 8.38 -1.80
C LEU A 190 -4.52 9.71 -1.14
N PRO A 191 -4.03 10.71 -1.89
CA PRO A 191 -3.72 12.02 -1.32
C PRO A 191 -5.02 12.71 -0.89
N LEU A 192 -5.08 13.16 0.36
CA LEU A 192 -6.24 13.88 0.91
C LEU A 192 -6.14 15.37 0.53
N THR A 193 -6.16 15.63 -0.75
CA THR A 193 -6.09 16.98 -1.34
C THR A 193 -6.62 16.98 -2.77
N GLU A 194 -7.10 18.14 -3.21
CA GLU A 194 -7.54 18.37 -4.59
C GLU A 194 -6.39 18.72 -5.56
N LYS A 195 -5.15 18.78 -5.06
CA LYS A 195 -3.97 19.05 -5.89
C LYS A 195 -3.74 17.91 -6.89
N LYS A 196 -3.27 18.26 -8.09
CA LYS A 196 -2.89 17.25 -9.09
C LYS A 196 -1.58 16.59 -8.67
N LEU A 197 -1.59 15.28 -8.48
CA LEU A 197 -0.40 14.51 -8.11
C LEU A 197 0.55 14.35 -9.32
N LYS A 198 1.83 14.65 -9.12
CA LYS A 198 2.91 14.42 -10.07
C LYS A 198 4.00 13.58 -9.42
N LEU A 199 4.38 12.47 -10.06
CA LEU A 199 5.41 11.56 -9.60
C LEU A 199 6.76 11.91 -10.21
N HIS A 200 7.82 11.81 -9.42
CA HIS A 200 9.21 11.97 -9.82
C HIS A 200 9.97 10.72 -9.37
N TYR A 201 10.55 10.00 -10.32
CA TYR A 201 11.23 8.74 -10.06
C TYR A 201 12.73 8.95 -9.91
N HIS A 202 13.30 8.33 -8.89
CA HIS A 202 14.73 8.42 -8.60
C HIS A 202 15.29 7.02 -8.30
N LEU A 203 16.43 6.73 -8.90
CA LEU A 203 17.27 5.58 -8.57
C LEU A 203 18.44 6.10 -7.73
N GLU A 204 18.52 5.68 -6.47
CA GLU A 204 19.60 6.03 -5.56
C GLU A 204 20.55 4.84 -5.36
N LYS A 205 21.76 5.11 -4.87
CA LYS A 205 22.63 4.05 -4.35
C LYS A 205 22.07 3.52 -3.03
N TYR A 206 22.31 2.25 -2.75
CA TYR A 206 21.78 1.63 -1.54
C TYR A 206 22.20 2.36 -0.26
N GLU A 207 23.47 2.80 -0.19
CA GLU A 207 24.02 3.49 0.97
C GLU A 207 23.29 4.81 1.26
N ASP A 208 22.97 5.58 0.21
CA ASP A 208 22.25 6.86 0.32
C ASP A 208 20.79 6.62 0.72
N PHE A 209 20.15 5.62 0.10
CA PHE A 209 18.78 5.20 0.41
C PHE A 209 18.65 4.77 1.87
N ASP A 210 19.52 3.87 2.34
CA ASP A 210 19.52 3.36 3.71
C ASP A 210 19.82 4.46 4.74
N HIS A 211 20.79 5.34 4.44
CA HIS A 211 21.11 6.47 5.32
C HIS A 211 19.92 7.40 5.54
N ILE A 212 19.20 7.75 4.47
CA ILE A 212 18.04 8.64 4.56
C ILE A 212 16.90 7.94 5.30
N SER A 213 16.63 6.67 5.01
CA SER A 213 15.60 5.89 5.68
C SER A 213 15.85 5.78 7.19
N LYS A 214 17.08 5.52 7.61
CA LYS A 214 17.50 5.54 9.03
C LYS A 214 17.29 6.91 9.69
N LYS A 215 17.60 7.99 8.98
CA LYS A 215 17.39 9.35 9.49
C LYS A 215 15.91 9.65 9.75
N PHE A 216 15.02 9.26 8.85
CA PHE A 216 13.57 9.39 9.05
C PHE A 216 13.07 8.54 10.22
N SER A 217 13.54 7.31 10.34
CA SER A 217 13.18 6.42 11.44
C SER A 217 13.58 6.99 12.81
N LEU A 218 14.78 7.54 12.93
CA LEU A 218 15.25 8.20 14.15
C LEU A 218 14.44 9.45 14.48
N TYR A 219 14.09 10.25 13.48
CA TYR A 219 13.25 11.43 13.65
C TYR A 219 11.85 11.05 14.17
N PHE A 220 11.26 10.00 13.64
CA PHE A 220 9.96 9.49 14.06
C PHE A 220 9.99 9.01 15.53
N ILE A 221 11.00 8.23 15.93
CA ILE A 221 11.18 7.74 17.30
C ILE A 221 11.31 8.92 18.27
N ASN A 222 12.13 9.92 17.94
CA ASN A 222 12.33 11.08 18.77
C ASN A 222 11.04 11.91 18.95
N ARG A 223 10.24 12.05 17.89
CA ARG A 223 8.95 12.73 17.96
C ARG A 223 7.94 11.96 18.80
N PHE A 224 7.86 10.64 18.64
CA PHE A 224 7.01 9.78 19.45
C PHE A 224 7.35 9.87 20.93
N ASN A 225 8.63 9.83 21.27
CA ASN A 225 9.11 9.96 22.64
C ASN A 225 8.78 11.33 23.28
N ARG A 226 8.74 12.41 22.49
CA ARG A 226 8.29 13.73 22.97
C ARG A 226 6.81 13.72 23.29
N ILE A 227 5.97 13.23 22.38
CA ILE A 227 4.50 13.15 22.56
C ILE A 227 4.15 12.32 23.80
N THR A 228 4.81 11.19 24.00
CA THR A 228 4.56 10.32 25.17
C THR A 228 5.00 10.96 26.47
N LYS A 229 6.07 11.76 26.49
CA LYS A 229 6.51 12.51 27.67
C LYS A 229 5.53 13.63 28.01
N ASP A 230 5.00 14.34 27.02
CA ASP A 230 4.03 15.42 27.23
C ASP A 230 2.68 14.90 27.75
N ASN A 231 2.24 13.72 27.29
CA ASN A 231 1.04 13.07 27.79
C ASN A 231 1.17 12.52 29.21
N LYS A 232 2.37 12.19 29.67
CA LYS A 232 2.61 11.76 31.07
C LYS A 232 2.71 12.94 32.05
N ARG A 233 2.80 14.18 31.56
CA ARG A 233 2.85 15.39 32.39
C ARG A 233 1.50 16.08 32.55
N LYS A 234 0.47 15.61 31.87
CA LYS A 234 -0.93 15.99 32.04
C LYS A 234 -1.67 14.97 32.91
#